data_e9e68c5a1e973b8e109756034e9a4748
#
_entry.id   e9e68c5a1e973b8e109756034e9a4748
#
_cell.length_a   1.000
_cell.length_b   1.000
_cell.length_c   1.000
_cell.angle_alpha   90.00
_cell.angle_beta   90.00
_cell.angle_gamma   90.00
#
_symmetry.space_group_name_H-M   'P 1'
#
loop_
_entity.id
_entity.type
_entity.pdbx_description
1 polymer ?
#
loop_
_entity_poly.entity_id
_entity_poly.type
_entity_poly.pdbx_seq_one_letter_code
_entity_poly.pdbx_strand_id
1 'polypeptide(L)'
;MTDNYRIEMTDVTKKFSGIYALKNASLKVKPGEIHALIGENGAGKSTLMKILAGALQKDGGTVKIENKEVHFSSPKDGKQAGIATIYQEFMLAPDLTVTENIFIDRLSKDGKIIKWNMLNKEAEKLLRDMGFDEIKPTTKVAELSVAYQQVVEICKSISRNVKVLILDEPTAVLTVREIEKLFALLRKLKKEGVSIIYISHRLEEIFELCDSITVMKDGAFVDCVKASDITKDELIRKMVGRELSQMFPKRNAVIGDTIMEAKNINGSSLVKNITFSVKEGEVLGFYGLVGAGRTETMRAIFGADRWESGELSFLGKSVHFTSPKQAVNAKLGMLPEDRKKQGVLLQQSIKMNTSITAMKKVQNSGIFNKKKEKRFVQELLGKINTKYASIEDDVSSLSGGNQQKVALAKWLAADCKCIIFDEPTRGVDVGAKTEIYSCINQLAEMGLGIIMISSEMPELMGMCDRILIMHQGEIKGALDREEFSEDNIIFAAMGGAH
;
A
#
# COMPACT_ATOMS: atom_id res chain seq x y z
N MET A 1 25.09 -33.17 6.63
CA MET A 1 23.96 -33.31 5.71
C MET A 1 23.95 -32.04 4.86
N THR A 2 24.14 -32.13 3.54
CA THR A 2 24.07 -30.98 2.66
C THR A 2 22.62 -30.52 2.66
N ASP A 3 22.35 -29.31 3.16
CA ASP A 3 21.01 -28.71 3.09
C ASP A 3 20.56 -28.67 1.63
N ASN A 4 19.43 -29.30 1.35
CA ASN A 4 18.87 -29.36 0.00
C ASN A 4 17.96 -28.15 -0.21
N TYR A 5 18.46 -27.12 -0.92
CA TYR A 5 17.67 -25.94 -1.26
C TYR A 5 17.05 -26.05 -2.65
N ARG A 6 15.80 -25.60 -2.79
CA ARG A 6 15.16 -25.42 -4.10
C ARG A 6 15.80 -24.26 -4.84
N ILE A 7 16.09 -23.18 -4.11
CA ILE A 7 16.74 -21.96 -4.60
C ILE A 7 17.88 -21.63 -3.65
N GLU A 8 19.04 -21.33 -4.19
CA GLU A 8 20.16 -20.75 -3.49
C GLU A 8 20.74 -19.60 -4.32
N MET A 9 20.58 -18.38 -3.83
CA MET A 9 21.21 -17.18 -4.37
C MET A 9 22.26 -16.72 -3.37
N THR A 10 23.50 -16.52 -3.82
CA THR A 10 24.62 -16.16 -2.94
C THR A 10 25.38 -14.99 -3.51
N ASP A 11 25.55 -13.96 -2.69
CA ASP A 11 26.32 -12.74 -2.96
C ASP A 11 25.94 -12.04 -4.28
N VAL A 12 24.63 -12.07 -4.61
CA VAL A 12 24.13 -11.51 -5.85
C VAL A 12 24.28 -9.98 -5.83
N THR A 13 24.90 -9.45 -6.89
CA THR A 13 25.11 -8.02 -7.08
C THR A 13 24.45 -7.52 -8.34
N LYS A 14 23.90 -6.27 -8.28
CA LYS A 14 23.35 -5.55 -9.42
C LYS A 14 23.53 -4.07 -9.28
N LYS A 15 24.01 -3.44 -10.36
CA LYS A 15 24.15 -1.98 -10.47
C LYS A 15 23.26 -1.43 -11.59
N PHE A 16 22.73 -0.23 -11.38
CA PHE A 16 22.09 0.59 -12.41
C PHE A 16 22.77 1.96 -12.42
N SER A 17 23.29 2.36 -13.56
CA SER A 17 24.00 3.66 -13.71
C SER A 17 25.02 3.95 -12.60
N GLY A 18 25.77 2.91 -12.16
CA GLY A 18 26.79 3.03 -11.12
C GLY A 18 26.29 2.87 -9.67
N ILE A 19 24.97 2.88 -9.44
CA ILE A 19 24.35 2.73 -8.12
C ILE A 19 24.01 1.27 -7.88
N TYR A 20 24.37 0.72 -6.71
CA TYR A 20 24.00 -0.63 -6.33
C TYR A 20 22.52 -0.72 -5.99
N ALA A 21 21.79 -1.55 -6.72
CA ALA A 21 20.45 -2.01 -6.36
C ALA A 21 20.49 -3.30 -5.53
N LEU A 22 21.55 -4.13 -5.73
CA LEU A 22 21.86 -5.28 -4.89
C LEU A 22 23.36 -5.28 -4.58
N LYS A 23 23.68 -5.51 -3.31
CA LYS A 23 25.03 -5.58 -2.78
C LYS A 23 25.18 -6.82 -1.90
N ASN A 24 25.68 -7.91 -2.49
CA ASN A 24 25.84 -9.21 -1.82
C ASN A 24 24.50 -9.73 -1.23
N ALA A 25 23.43 -9.65 -2.02
CA ALA A 25 22.14 -10.17 -1.62
C ALA A 25 22.12 -11.70 -1.70
N SER A 26 21.57 -12.36 -0.66
CA SER A 26 21.47 -13.82 -0.59
C SER A 26 20.05 -14.24 -0.22
N LEU A 27 19.62 -15.39 -0.78
CA LEU A 27 18.30 -15.98 -0.52
C LEU A 27 18.41 -17.50 -0.63
N LYS A 28 17.88 -18.23 0.36
CA LYS A 28 17.83 -19.69 0.37
C LYS A 28 16.42 -20.14 0.68
N VAL A 29 15.83 -20.95 -0.20
CA VAL A 29 14.46 -21.46 -0.07
C VAL A 29 14.46 -22.97 -0.19
N LYS A 30 13.80 -23.68 0.74
CA LYS A 30 13.69 -25.15 0.73
C LYS A 30 12.56 -25.63 -0.18
N PRO A 31 12.58 -26.89 -0.63
CA PRO A 31 11.44 -27.49 -1.32
C PRO A 31 10.17 -27.49 -0.44
N GLY A 32 9.04 -27.08 -0.99
CA GLY A 32 7.77 -27.04 -0.26
C GLY A 32 7.76 -26.08 0.93
N GLU A 33 8.48 -24.97 0.84
CA GLU A 33 8.54 -23.91 1.85
C GLU A 33 7.79 -22.67 1.36
N ILE A 34 7.06 -22.00 2.24
CA ILE A 34 6.59 -20.63 2.01
C ILE A 34 7.58 -19.70 2.70
N HIS A 35 8.37 -19.03 1.91
CA HIS A 35 9.47 -18.17 2.35
C HIS A 35 9.13 -16.70 2.13
N ALA A 36 9.09 -15.92 3.20
CA ALA A 36 8.89 -14.48 3.10
C ALA A 36 10.18 -13.77 2.67
N LEU A 37 10.06 -12.82 1.75
CA LEU A 37 11.13 -11.87 1.41
C LEU A 37 10.67 -10.46 1.76
N ILE A 38 11.25 -9.90 2.82
CA ILE A 38 10.82 -8.62 3.38
C ILE A 38 11.95 -7.59 3.39
N GLY A 39 11.59 -6.34 3.54
CA GLY A 39 12.48 -5.17 3.57
C GLY A 39 11.75 -3.92 3.11
N GLU A 40 12.33 -2.77 3.34
CA GLU A 40 11.77 -1.48 2.90
C GLU A 40 11.66 -1.37 1.36
N ASN A 41 10.91 -0.38 0.87
CA ASN A 41 10.90 -0.07 -0.56
C ASN A 41 12.30 0.40 -0.97
N GLY A 42 12.81 -0.16 -2.07
CA GLY A 42 14.20 0.08 -2.45
C GLY A 42 15.21 -0.91 -1.84
N ALA A 43 14.81 -1.80 -0.94
CA ALA A 43 15.70 -2.83 -0.36
C ALA A 43 16.20 -3.88 -1.39
N GLY A 44 15.78 -3.79 -2.66
CA GLY A 44 16.26 -4.66 -3.72
C GLY A 44 15.41 -5.92 -3.94
N LYS A 45 14.31 -6.14 -3.21
CA LYS A 45 13.46 -7.35 -3.32
C LYS A 45 13.03 -7.67 -4.75
N SER A 46 12.38 -6.70 -5.42
CA SER A 46 11.91 -6.89 -6.80
C SER A 46 13.06 -7.06 -7.80
N THR A 47 14.23 -6.46 -7.54
CA THR A 47 15.45 -6.66 -8.35
C THR A 47 15.96 -8.09 -8.20
N LEU A 48 16.02 -8.61 -6.98
CA LEU A 48 16.44 -9.97 -6.69
C LEU A 48 15.48 -10.98 -7.36
N MET A 49 14.17 -10.75 -7.27
CA MET A 49 13.16 -11.60 -7.92
C MET A 49 13.20 -11.53 -9.44
N LYS A 50 13.46 -10.37 -10.04
CA LYS A 50 13.65 -10.24 -11.49
C LYS A 50 14.89 -11.01 -11.97
N ILE A 51 15.96 -11.07 -11.18
CA ILE A 51 17.14 -11.89 -11.47
C ILE A 51 16.78 -13.38 -11.40
N LEU A 52 16.08 -13.82 -10.34
CA LEU A 52 15.63 -15.18 -10.16
C LEU A 52 14.70 -15.63 -11.30
N ALA A 53 13.80 -14.75 -11.73
CA ALA A 53 12.88 -15.02 -12.84
C ALA A 53 13.52 -14.91 -14.24
N GLY A 54 14.80 -14.51 -14.35
CA GLY A 54 15.49 -14.32 -15.63
C GLY A 54 15.09 -13.05 -16.38
N ALA A 55 14.33 -12.15 -15.77
CA ALA A 55 13.96 -10.86 -16.37
C ALA A 55 15.07 -9.81 -16.27
N LEU A 56 16.08 -10.07 -15.44
CA LEU A 56 17.23 -9.19 -15.24
C LEU A 56 18.50 -10.03 -15.04
N GLN A 57 19.60 -9.62 -15.67
CA GLN A 57 20.90 -10.26 -15.45
C GLN A 57 21.60 -9.71 -14.21
N LYS A 58 22.20 -10.60 -13.42
CA LYS A 58 23.08 -10.22 -12.30
C LYS A 58 24.44 -9.75 -12.81
N ASP A 59 25.12 -8.92 -12.03
CA ASP A 59 26.49 -8.46 -12.34
C ASP A 59 27.53 -9.31 -11.59
N GLY A 60 27.14 -10.00 -10.51
CA GLY A 60 28.00 -10.92 -9.74
C GLY A 60 27.19 -11.85 -8.86
N GLY A 61 27.87 -12.76 -8.17
CA GLY A 61 27.27 -13.79 -7.32
C GLY A 61 26.79 -15.02 -8.11
N THR A 62 26.15 -15.97 -7.41
CA THR A 62 25.68 -17.24 -7.99
C THR A 62 24.20 -17.45 -7.76
N VAL A 63 23.53 -18.13 -8.70
CA VAL A 63 22.13 -18.57 -8.58
C VAL A 63 22.10 -20.06 -8.88
N LYS A 64 21.59 -20.85 -7.93
CA LYS A 64 21.41 -22.30 -8.10
C LYS A 64 19.93 -22.67 -7.91
N ILE A 65 19.46 -23.58 -8.72
CA ILE A 65 18.15 -24.23 -8.63
C ILE A 65 18.38 -25.72 -8.51
N GLU A 66 17.83 -26.34 -7.45
CA GLU A 66 18.02 -27.77 -7.18
C GLU A 66 19.53 -28.15 -7.19
N ASN A 67 20.35 -27.33 -6.53
CA ASN A 67 21.81 -27.46 -6.43
C ASN A 67 22.58 -27.30 -7.76
N LYS A 68 21.92 -26.95 -8.87
CA LYS A 68 22.57 -26.68 -10.17
C LYS A 68 22.67 -25.18 -10.40
N GLU A 69 23.87 -24.72 -10.72
CA GLU A 69 24.07 -23.32 -11.09
C GLU A 69 23.36 -23.03 -12.42
N VAL A 70 22.64 -21.91 -12.45
CA VAL A 70 21.86 -21.47 -13.61
C VAL A 70 22.25 -20.06 -14.04
N HIS A 71 22.27 -19.85 -15.34
CA HIS A 71 22.48 -18.54 -15.97
C HIS A 71 21.28 -18.26 -16.89
N PHE A 72 20.40 -17.39 -16.44
CA PHE A 72 19.25 -16.98 -17.22
C PHE A 72 19.58 -15.79 -18.10
N SER A 73 19.30 -15.89 -19.39
CA SER A 73 19.42 -14.79 -20.35
C SER A 73 18.09 -14.14 -20.69
N SER A 74 16.99 -14.81 -20.36
CA SER A 74 15.63 -14.36 -20.66
C SER A 74 14.60 -14.89 -19.65
N PRO A 75 13.42 -14.25 -19.53
CA PRO A 75 12.31 -14.77 -18.71
C PRO A 75 11.83 -16.17 -19.16
N LYS A 76 12.10 -16.55 -20.41
CA LYS A 76 11.79 -17.88 -20.92
C LYS A 76 12.60 -18.97 -20.22
N ASP A 77 13.85 -18.68 -19.91
CA ASP A 77 14.75 -19.61 -19.21
C ASP A 77 14.26 -19.88 -17.78
N GLY A 78 13.85 -18.81 -17.06
CA GLY A 78 13.24 -18.92 -15.73
C GLY A 78 11.96 -19.75 -15.75
N LYS A 79 11.08 -19.51 -16.74
CA LYS A 79 9.85 -20.32 -16.93
C LYS A 79 10.16 -21.79 -17.21
N GLN A 80 11.19 -22.09 -18.02
CA GLN A 80 11.61 -23.47 -18.30
C GLN A 80 12.20 -24.16 -17.07
N ALA A 81 12.82 -23.42 -16.17
CA ALA A 81 13.29 -23.92 -14.89
C ALA A 81 12.16 -24.14 -13.87
N GLY A 82 10.92 -23.82 -14.23
CA GLY A 82 9.74 -23.97 -13.37
C GLY A 82 9.50 -22.79 -12.42
N ILE A 83 10.03 -21.62 -12.73
CA ILE A 83 9.78 -20.38 -11.94
C ILE A 83 8.63 -19.61 -12.58
N ALA A 84 7.64 -19.27 -11.77
CA ALA A 84 6.56 -18.36 -12.14
C ALA A 84 6.52 -17.16 -11.19
N THR A 85 6.25 -15.99 -11.76
CA THR A 85 6.12 -14.74 -11.00
C THR A 85 4.75 -14.14 -11.24
N ILE A 86 4.05 -13.83 -10.15
CA ILE A 86 2.82 -13.06 -10.16
C ILE A 86 3.19 -11.68 -9.64
N TYR A 87 3.06 -10.70 -10.51
CA TYR A 87 3.38 -9.31 -10.25
C TYR A 87 2.17 -8.59 -9.62
N GLN A 88 2.41 -7.45 -9.03
CA GLN A 88 1.37 -6.56 -8.48
C GLN A 88 0.35 -6.11 -9.55
N GLU A 89 0.79 -5.94 -10.81
CA GLU A 89 -0.09 -5.70 -11.96
C GLU A 89 -0.34 -7.00 -12.71
N PHE A 90 -1.61 -7.31 -13.00
CA PHE A 90 -1.99 -8.56 -13.65
C PHE A 90 -1.50 -8.64 -15.11
N MET A 91 -0.93 -9.78 -15.45
CA MET A 91 -0.48 -10.10 -16.80
C MET A 91 -1.53 -10.95 -17.54
N LEU A 92 -2.80 -10.55 -17.41
CA LEU A 92 -3.95 -11.18 -18.06
C LEU A 92 -4.47 -10.33 -19.21
N ALA A 93 -4.99 -10.99 -20.24
CA ALA A 93 -5.69 -10.33 -21.35
C ALA A 93 -7.18 -10.17 -20.96
N PRO A 94 -7.69 -8.94 -20.70
CA PRO A 94 -9.01 -8.73 -20.12
C PRO A 94 -10.16 -9.18 -21.03
N ASP A 95 -9.98 -9.09 -22.36
CA ASP A 95 -10.97 -9.46 -23.36
C ASP A 95 -11.04 -10.96 -23.66
N LEU A 96 -10.07 -11.73 -23.17
CA LEU A 96 -10.01 -13.17 -23.34
C LEU A 96 -10.71 -13.88 -22.16
N THR A 97 -11.19 -15.09 -22.41
CA THR A 97 -11.81 -15.93 -21.39
C THR A 97 -10.77 -16.45 -20.38
N VAL A 98 -11.25 -16.96 -19.24
CA VAL A 98 -10.43 -17.61 -18.23
C VAL A 98 -9.60 -18.74 -18.83
N THR A 99 -10.21 -19.62 -19.62
CA THR A 99 -9.52 -20.73 -20.32
C THR A 99 -8.41 -20.21 -21.23
N GLU A 100 -8.69 -19.20 -22.05
CA GLU A 100 -7.70 -18.62 -22.95
C GLU A 100 -6.52 -18.02 -22.19
N ASN A 101 -6.77 -17.33 -21.08
CA ASN A 101 -5.71 -16.79 -20.25
C ASN A 101 -4.86 -17.86 -19.57
N ILE A 102 -5.49 -18.93 -19.02
CA ILE A 102 -4.77 -20.03 -18.36
C ILE A 102 -3.84 -20.74 -19.34
N PHE A 103 -4.31 -21.03 -20.55
CA PHE A 103 -3.60 -21.85 -21.53
C PHE A 103 -2.99 -21.07 -22.70
N ILE A 104 -2.86 -19.75 -22.60
CA ILE A 104 -2.41 -18.87 -23.69
C ILE A 104 -1.10 -19.34 -24.35
N ASP A 105 -0.16 -19.87 -23.58
CA ASP A 105 1.12 -20.37 -24.09
C ASP A 105 0.98 -21.72 -24.81
N ARG A 106 -0.13 -22.46 -24.65
CA ARG A 106 -0.42 -23.73 -25.33
C ARG A 106 -1.15 -23.51 -26.65
N LEU A 107 -1.95 -22.41 -26.74
CA LEU A 107 -2.78 -22.17 -27.94
C LEU A 107 -1.98 -22.11 -29.24
N SER A 108 -0.71 -21.73 -29.18
CA SER A 108 0.18 -21.68 -30.35
C SER A 108 0.94 -22.96 -30.63
N LYS A 109 0.93 -23.94 -29.69
CA LYS A 109 1.75 -25.16 -29.78
C LYS A 109 0.99 -26.41 -30.22
N ASP A 110 -0.32 -26.49 -29.93
CA ASP A 110 -1.12 -27.70 -30.04
C ASP A 110 -1.73 -27.91 -31.46
N GLY A 111 -1.14 -27.29 -32.49
CA GLY A 111 -1.52 -27.52 -33.88
C GLY A 111 -2.57 -26.52 -34.42
N LYS A 112 -3.08 -26.80 -35.64
CA LYS A 112 -3.96 -25.90 -36.39
C LYS A 112 -5.40 -25.83 -35.85
N ILE A 113 -5.81 -26.74 -34.96
CA ILE A 113 -7.18 -26.85 -34.44
C ILE A 113 -7.13 -26.88 -32.91
N ILE A 114 -7.68 -25.84 -32.25
CA ILE A 114 -7.77 -25.77 -30.80
C ILE A 114 -8.99 -26.55 -30.31
N LYS A 115 -8.77 -27.49 -29.39
CA LYS A 115 -9.85 -28.32 -28.80
C LYS A 115 -10.46 -27.63 -27.58
N TRP A 116 -11.26 -26.58 -27.80
CA TRP A 116 -11.84 -25.74 -26.75
C TRP A 116 -12.57 -26.52 -25.64
N ASN A 117 -13.38 -27.52 -26.01
CA ASN A 117 -14.10 -28.34 -25.03
C ASN A 117 -13.16 -29.09 -24.06
N MET A 118 -11.99 -29.49 -24.52
CA MET A 118 -11.00 -30.15 -23.66
C MET A 118 -10.32 -29.14 -22.75
N LEU A 119 -9.92 -27.99 -23.29
CA LEU A 119 -9.28 -26.94 -22.51
C LEU A 119 -10.23 -26.33 -21.44
N ASN A 120 -11.50 -26.17 -21.80
CA ASN A 120 -12.52 -25.70 -20.81
C ASN A 120 -12.70 -26.70 -19.66
N LYS A 121 -12.74 -28.02 -19.95
CA LYS A 121 -12.80 -29.03 -18.89
C LYS A 121 -11.53 -29.07 -18.03
N GLU A 122 -10.36 -28.89 -18.65
CA GLU A 122 -9.08 -28.81 -17.93
C GLU A 122 -9.03 -27.56 -17.03
N ALA A 123 -9.49 -26.40 -17.53
CA ALA A 123 -9.62 -25.16 -16.73
C ALA A 123 -10.60 -25.33 -15.58
N GLU A 124 -11.78 -25.91 -15.83
CA GLU A 124 -12.79 -26.17 -14.81
C GLU A 124 -12.26 -27.10 -13.70
N LYS A 125 -11.56 -28.17 -14.09
CA LYS A 125 -10.91 -29.06 -13.13
C LYS A 125 -9.87 -28.31 -12.30
N LEU A 126 -8.99 -27.51 -12.94
CA LEU A 126 -7.96 -26.75 -12.26
C LEU A 126 -8.56 -25.76 -11.26
N LEU A 127 -9.59 -25.00 -11.66
CA LEU A 127 -10.29 -24.07 -10.79
C LEU A 127 -10.94 -24.77 -9.60
N ARG A 128 -11.61 -25.91 -9.83
CA ARG A 128 -12.21 -26.74 -8.78
C ARG A 128 -11.15 -27.29 -7.83
N ASP A 129 -10.05 -27.81 -8.37
CA ASP A 129 -8.93 -28.32 -7.54
C ASP A 129 -8.33 -27.21 -6.68
N MET A 130 -8.41 -25.95 -7.10
CA MET A 130 -7.97 -24.77 -6.34
C MET A 130 -9.07 -24.23 -5.38
N GLY A 131 -10.30 -24.77 -5.40
CA GLY A 131 -11.40 -24.34 -4.54
C GLY A 131 -12.17 -23.11 -5.04
N PHE A 132 -12.15 -22.86 -6.36
CA PHE A 132 -12.79 -21.73 -7.03
C PHE A 132 -13.72 -22.19 -8.17
N ASP A 133 -14.56 -23.15 -7.89
CA ASP A 133 -15.55 -23.73 -8.80
C ASP A 133 -16.66 -22.76 -9.25
N GLU A 134 -16.80 -21.63 -8.55
CA GLU A 134 -17.66 -20.53 -8.95
C GLU A 134 -17.15 -19.75 -10.19
N ILE A 135 -15.87 -19.86 -10.55
CA ILE A 135 -15.31 -19.20 -11.72
C ILE A 135 -15.56 -20.05 -12.97
N LYS A 136 -16.38 -19.53 -13.89
CA LYS A 136 -16.67 -20.25 -15.15
C LYS A 136 -15.52 -20.09 -16.16
N PRO A 137 -15.01 -21.16 -16.76
CA PRO A 137 -13.93 -21.13 -17.74
C PRO A 137 -14.15 -20.22 -18.95
N THR A 138 -15.42 -20.02 -19.33
CA THR A 138 -15.82 -19.22 -20.50
C THR A 138 -16.07 -17.74 -20.18
N THR A 139 -16.01 -17.32 -18.92
CA THR A 139 -16.16 -15.92 -18.52
C THR A 139 -14.97 -15.11 -18.98
N LYS A 140 -15.18 -13.90 -19.47
CA LYS A 140 -14.09 -12.97 -19.80
C LYS A 140 -13.42 -12.48 -18.51
N VAL A 141 -12.11 -12.34 -18.52
CA VAL A 141 -11.35 -11.89 -17.35
C VAL A 141 -11.75 -10.49 -16.89
N ALA A 142 -12.12 -9.58 -17.80
CA ALA A 142 -12.62 -8.25 -17.47
C ALA A 142 -13.91 -8.26 -16.60
N GLU A 143 -14.70 -9.33 -16.63
CA GLU A 143 -15.95 -9.47 -15.88
C GLU A 143 -15.72 -10.00 -14.45
N LEU A 144 -14.50 -10.47 -14.16
CA LEU A 144 -14.15 -11.04 -12.86
C LEU A 144 -13.75 -9.95 -11.86
N SER A 145 -14.02 -10.20 -10.57
CA SER A 145 -13.43 -9.41 -9.51
C SER A 145 -11.89 -9.49 -9.55
N VAL A 146 -11.23 -8.49 -9.00
CA VAL A 146 -9.76 -8.44 -8.93
C VAL A 146 -9.18 -9.70 -8.27
N ALA A 147 -9.84 -10.20 -7.23
CA ALA A 147 -9.46 -11.45 -6.56
C ALA A 147 -9.52 -12.66 -7.49
N TYR A 148 -10.59 -12.77 -8.27
CA TYR A 148 -10.73 -13.89 -9.21
C TYR A 148 -9.74 -13.79 -10.39
N GLN A 149 -9.41 -12.57 -10.82
CA GLN A 149 -8.32 -12.37 -11.78
C GLN A 149 -6.99 -12.90 -11.23
N GLN A 150 -6.69 -12.67 -9.96
CA GLN A 150 -5.51 -13.20 -9.30
C GLN A 150 -5.49 -14.73 -9.28
N VAL A 151 -6.62 -15.36 -8.96
CA VAL A 151 -6.76 -16.82 -9.02
C VAL A 151 -6.48 -17.34 -10.43
N VAL A 152 -7.01 -16.68 -11.46
CA VAL A 152 -6.75 -17.06 -12.87
C VAL A 152 -5.25 -16.98 -13.20
N GLU A 153 -4.54 -15.97 -12.69
CA GLU A 153 -3.09 -15.82 -12.91
C GLU A 153 -2.28 -16.90 -12.19
N ILE A 154 -2.70 -17.28 -10.97
CA ILE A 154 -2.13 -18.41 -10.25
C ILE A 154 -2.38 -19.71 -11.03
N CYS A 155 -3.63 -19.96 -11.47
CA CYS A 155 -3.98 -21.13 -12.28
C CYS A 155 -3.15 -21.22 -13.58
N LYS A 156 -2.97 -20.09 -14.28
CA LYS A 156 -2.10 -19.96 -15.45
C LYS A 156 -0.67 -20.38 -15.13
N SER A 157 -0.15 -19.99 -13.97
CA SER A 157 1.19 -20.36 -13.52
C SER A 157 1.30 -21.85 -13.20
N ILE A 158 0.34 -22.39 -12.45
CA ILE A 158 0.32 -23.81 -12.04
C ILE A 158 0.15 -24.76 -13.22
N SER A 159 -0.63 -24.38 -14.22
CA SER A 159 -0.84 -25.17 -15.44
C SER A 159 0.47 -25.56 -16.17
N ARG A 160 1.61 -25.01 -15.75
CA ARG A 160 2.95 -25.16 -16.34
C ARG A 160 3.94 -25.99 -15.53
N ASN A 161 3.51 -26.80 -14.56
CA ASN A 161 4.41 -27.53 -13.66
C ASN A 161 5.38 -26.62 -12.90
N VAL A 162 4.85 -25.62 -12.24
CA VAL A 162 5.62 -24.67 -11.45
C VAL A 162 6.28 -25.38 -10.26
N LYS A 163 7.57 -25.13 -10.06
CA LYS A 163 8.35 -25.56 -8.89
C LYS A 163 8.55 -24.44 -7.87
N VAL A 164 8.59 -23.20 -8.36
CA VAL A 164 8.79 -21.98 -7.60
C VAL A 164 7.76 -20.94 -8.01
N LEU A 165 6.96 -20.48 -7.06
CA LEU A 165 5.99 -19.43 -7.27
C LEU A 165 6.41 -18.18 -6.51
N ILE A 166 6.61 -17.07 -7.20
CA ILE A 166 6.92 -15.76 -6.63
C ILE A 166 5.64 -14.94 -6.63
N LEU A 167 5.25 -14.41 -5.47
CA LEU A 167 4.07 -13.57 -5.27
C LEU A 167 4.54 -12.21 -4.74
N ASP A 168 4.31 -11.15 -5.51
CA ASP A 168 4.68 -9.78 -5.15
C ASP A 168 3.42 -8.99 -4.75
N GLU A 169 3.23 -8.78 -3.43
CA GLU A 169 2.08 -8.12 -2.80
C GLU A 169 0.70 -8.64 -3.24
N PRO A 170 0.43 -9.96 -3.15
CA PRO A 170 -0.75 -10.56 -3.76
C PRO A 170 -2.08 -10.17 -3.08
N THR A 171 -2.05 -9.57 -1.90
CA THR A 171 -3.22 -9.25 -1.08
C THR A 171 -3.60 -7.78 -1.07
N ALA A 172 -2.86 -6.93 -1.79
CA ALA A 172 -3.01 -5.46 -1.72
C ALA A 172 -4.45 -4.95 -2.01
N VAL A 173 -5.22 -5.70 -2.81
CA VAL A 173 -6.57 -5.32 -3.27
C VAL A 173 -7.65 -6.34 -2.88
N LEU A 174 -7.31 -7.32 -2.02
CA LEU A 174 -8.21 -8.41 -1.61
C LEU A 174 -8.94 -8.09 -0.31
N THR A 175 -10.18 -8.57 -0.19
CA THR A 175 -10.93 -8.60 1.06
C THR A 175 -10.38 -9.69 2.00
N VAL A 176 -10.68 -9.61 3.30
CA VAL A 176 -10.24 -10.60 4.30
C VAL A 176 -10.63 -12.03 3.89
N ARG A 177 -11.87 -12.23 3.45
CA ARG A 177 -12.38 -13.55 3.01
C ARG A 177 -11.62 -14.08 1.77
N GLU A 178 -11.21 -13.21 0.87
CA GLU A 178 -10.44 -13.58 -0.32
C GLU A 178 -8.99 -13.92 0.05
N ILE A 179 -8.41 -13.23 1.05
CA ILE A 179 -7.08 -13.53 1.60
C ILE A 179 -7.08 -14.94 2.22
N GLU A 180 -8.09 -15.28 3.02
CA GLU A 180 -8.22 -16.62 3.61
C GLU A 180 -8.26 -17.74 2.54
N LYS A 181 -9.02 -17.52 1.46
CA LYS A 181 -9.06 -18.46 0.32
C LYS A 181 -7.69 -18.57 -0.36
N LEU A 182 -7.00 -17.44 -0.59
CA LEU A 182 -5.67 -17.42 -1.17
C LEU A 182 -4.68 -18.18 -0.28
N PHE A 183 -4.70 -17.97 1.03
CA PHE A 183 -3.81 -18.67 1.97
C PHE A 183 -4.06 -20.17 1.99
N ALA A 184 -5.34 -20.60 1.95
CA ALA A 184 -5.68 -22.02 1.83
C ALA A 184 -5.09 -22.63 0.55
N LEU A 185 -5.15 -21.91 -0.58
CA LEU A 185 -4.56 -22.31 -1.84
C LEU A 185 -3.03 -22.43 -1.74
N LEU A 186 -2.35 -21.43 -1.17
CA LEU A 186 -0.89 -21.43 -1.03
C LEU A 186 -0.42 -22.56 -0.11
N ARG A 187 -1.14 -22.84 0.98
CA ARG A 187 -0.87 -23.99 1.87
C ARG A 187 -1.06 -25.33 1.14
N LYS A 188 -2.01 -25.42 0.20
CA LYS A 188 -2.18 -26.61 -0.64
C LYS A 188 -1.00 -26.80 -1.59
N LEU A 189 -0.60 -25.75 -2.31
CA LEU A 189 0.56 -25.80 -3.23
C LEU A 189 1.85 -26.16 -2.51
N LYS A 190 2.06 -25.64 -1.29
CA LYS A 190 3.18 -26.02 -0.42
C LYS A 190 3.19 -27.54 -0.16
N LYS A 191 2.03 -28.14 0.17
CA LYS A 191 1.92 -29.59 0.39
C LYS A 191 2.19 -30.40 -0.87
N GLU A 192 1.94 -29.84 -2.04
CA GLU A 192 2.27 -30.43 -3.34
C GLU A 192 3.75 -30.25 -3.74
N GLY A 193 4.56 -29.64 -2.85
CA GLY A 193 6.01 -29.48 -3.02
C GLY A 193 6.43 -28.23 -3.79
N VAL A 194 5.51 -27.32 -4.09
CA VAL A 194 5.84 -26.00 -4.68
C VAL A 194 6.49 -25.12 -3.61
N SER A 195 7.64 -24.54 -3.92
CA SER A 195 8.28 -23.52 -3.08
C SER A 195 7.70 -22.16 -3.42
N ILE A 196 7.30 -21.38 -2.41
CA ILE A 196 6.64 -20.11 -2.60
C ILE A 196 7.50 -19.01 -1.99
N ILE A 197 7.83 -17.98 -2.77
CA ILE A 197 8.43 -16.74 -2.27
C ILE A 197 7.30 -15.72 -2.16
N TYR A 198 7.03 -15.29 -0.93
CA TYR A 198 5.94 -14.39 -0.59
C TYR A 198 6.49 -13.02 -0.20
N ILE A 199 6.17 -11.99 -0.98
CA ILE A 199 6.57 -10.62 -0.70
C ILE A 199 5.33 -9.87 -0.24
N SER A 200 5.36 -9.37 0.98
CA SER A 200 4.31 -8.52 1.55
C SER A 200 4.93 -7.53 2.53
N HIS A 201 4.30 -6.38 2.68
CA HIS A 201 4.60 -5.42 3.72
C HIS A 201 3.68 -5.59 4.95
N ARG A 202 2.69 -6.50 4.88
CA ARG A 202 1.77 -6.84 5.97
C ARG A 202 2.38 -7.96 6.81
N LEU A 203 2.87 -7.62 7.98
CA LEU A 203 3.56 -8.57 8.86
C LEU A 203 2.62 -9.68 9.35
N GLU A 204 1.34 -9.38 9.57
CA GLU A 204 0.31 -10.36 9.96
C GLU A 204 0.27 -11.54 8.98
N GLU A 205 0.27 -11.24 7.68
CA GLU A 205 0.26 -12.26 6.63
C GLU A 205 1.51 -13.15 6.67
N ILE A 206 2.66 -12.55 6.95
CA ILE A 206 3.95 -13.24 7.01
C ILE A 206 3.97 -14.22 8.18
N PHE A 207 3.53 -13.78 9.36
CA PHE A 207 3.48 -14.64 10.56
C PHE A 207 2.43 -15.73 10.44
N GLU A 208 1.32 -15.50 9.73
CA GLU A 208 0.27 -16.49 9.53
C GLU A 208 0.64 -17.57 8.49
N LEU A 209 1.37 -17.18 7.43
CA LEU A 209 1.52 -18.01 6.24
C LEU A 209 2.91 -18.60 6.06
N CYS A 210 3.97 -17.87 6.43
CA CYS A 210 5.33 -18.19 6.04
C CYS A 210 6.07 -19.07 7.09
N ASP A 211 6.97 -19.92 6.60
CA ASP A 211 7.82 -20.76 7.46
C ASP A 211 9.11 -20.04 7.87
N SER A 212 9.71 -19.34 6.92
CA SER A 212 10.98 -18.61 7.10
C SER A 212 10.89 -17.23 6.48
N ILE A 213 11.71 -16.33 6.94
CA ILE A 213 11.72 -14.92 6.57
C ILE A 213 13.16 -14.51 6.25
N THR A 214 13.40 -14.05 5.04
CA THR A 214 14.65 -13.33 4.68
C THR A 214 14.41 -11.84 4.72
N VAL A 215 15.25 -11.15 5.47
CA VAL A 215 15.23 -9.68 5.61
C VAL A 215 16.29 -9.08 4.71
N MET A 216 15.89 -8.11 3.90
CA MET A 216 16.79 -7.29 3.06
C MET A 216 16.72 -5.82 3.47
N LYS A 217 17.87 -5.14 3.40
CA LYS A 217 17.98 -3.71 3.64
C LYS A 217 19.05 -3.10 2.72
N ASP A 218 18.76 -1.95 2.09
CA ASP A 218 19.67 -1.20 1.23
C ASP A 218 20.40 -2.05 0.18
N GLY A 219 19.67 -3.01 -0.42
CA GLY A 219 20.19 -3.93 -1.43
C GLY A 219 20.99 -5.11 -0.89
N ALA A 220 21.15 -5.25 0.42
CA ALA A 220 21.92 -6.30 1.08
C ALA A 220 21.03 -7.28 1.85
N PHE A 221 21.53 -8.51 2.03
CA PHE A 221 21.00 -9.49 2.98
C PHE A 221 21.30 -9.05 4.41
N VAL A 222 20.30 -9.11 5.29
CA VAL A 222 20.45 -8.79 6.72
C VAL A 222 20.43 -10.08 7.54
N ASP A 223 19.36 -10.88 7.40
CA ASP A 223 19.17 -12.10 8.19
C ASP A 223 18.16 -13.04 7.52
N CYS A 224 18.19 -14.32 7.95
CA CYS A 224 17.19 -15.32 7.58
C CYS A 224 16.78 -16.09 8.84
N VAL A 225 15.52 -15.99 9.22
CA VAL A 225 14.97 -16.54 10.46
C VAL A 225 13.71 -17.35 10.19
N LYS A 226 13.37 -18.29 11.09
CA LYS A 226 12.04 -18.91 11.04
C LYS A 226 10.99 -17.93 11.56
N ALA A 227 9.79 -17.95 10.96
CA ALA A 227 8.71 -17.11 11.41
C ALA A 227 8.28 -17.40 12.86
N SER A 228 8.44 -18.66 13.32
CA SER A 228 8.15 -19.07 14.70
C SER A 228 9.14 -18.55 15.74
N ASP A 229 10.36 -18.17 15.32
CA ASP A 229 11.48 -17.91 16.21
C ASP A 229 11.79 -16.42 16.38
N ILE A 230 10.93 -15.55 15.81
CA ILE A 230 11.09 -14.10 15.84
C ILE A 230 9.75 -13.41 16.16
N THR A 231 9.81 -12.29 16.88
CA THR A 231 8.66 -11.43 17.15
C THR A 231 8.50 -10.35 16.07
N LYS A 232 7.30 -9.74 15.98
CA LYS A 232 7.05 -8.60 15.06
C LYS A 232 8.04 -7.46 15.30
N ASP A 233 8.30 -7.14 16.55
CA ASP A 233 9.19 -6.05 16.96
C ASP A 233 10.63 -6.29 16.53
N GLU A 234 11.13 -7.52 16.73
CA GLU A 234 12.48 -7.91 16.29
C GLU A 234 12.61 -7.88 14.77
N LEU A 235 11.54 -8.31 14.07
CA LEU A 235 11.50 -8.31 12.61
C LEU A 235 11.57 -6.88 12.07
N ILE A 236 10.79 -5.95 12.63
CA ILE A 236 10.81 -4.53 12.29
C ILE A 236 12.19 -3.92 12.59
N ARG A 237 12.80 -4.25 13.73
CA ARG A 237 14.18 -3.78 14.01
C ARG A 237 15.17 -4.21 12.94
N LYS A 238 15.08 -5.45 12.46
CA LYS A 238 15.95 -5.96 11.38
C LYS A 238 15.68 -5.26 10.04
N MET A 239 14.42 -4.94 9.74
CA MET A 239 14.02 -4.25 8.50
C MET A 239 14.46 -2.79 8.48
N VAL A 240 14.15 -2.06 9.54
CA VAL A 240 14.30 -0.59 9.62
C VAL A 240 15.57 -0.19 10.34
N GLY A 241 16.04 -1.02 11.30
CA GLY A 241 17.18 -0.72 12.18
C GLY A 241 16.82 0.19 13.35
N ARG A 242 15.53 0.33 13.69
CA ARG A 242 15.01 1.13 14.82
C ARG A 242 13.94 0.34 15.59
N GLU A 243 13.72 0.70 16.86
CA GLU A 243 12.67 0.09 17.69
C GLU A 243 11.28 0.59 17.32
N LEU A 244 10.25 -0.25 17.53
CA LEU A 244 8.84 0.11 17.30
C LEU A 244 8.41 1.32 18.14
N SER A 245 8.94 1.44 19.36
CA SER A 245 8.71 2.61 20.22
C SER A 245 9.18 3.94 19.59
N GLN A 246 10.08 3.88 18.60
CA GLN A 246 10.54 5.02 17.81
C GLN A 246 9.76 5.21 16.49
N MET A 247 8.82 4.33 16.19
CA MET A 247 8.02 4.39 14.96
C MET A 247 6.97 5.49 15.03
N PHE A 248 6.41 5.70 16.22
CA PHE A 248 5.49 6.80 16.49
C PHE A 248 6.21 7.89 17.27
N PRO A 249 6.69 8.95 16.61
CA PRO A 249 7.44 10.02 17.27
C PRO A 249 6.54 10.73 18.28
N LYS A 250 7.09 10.99 19.47
CA LYS A 250 6.39 11.77 20.50
C LYS A 250 6.09 13.16 19.96
N ARG A 251 4.91 13.68 20.31
CA ARG A 251 4.42 15.01 19.96
C ARG A 251 4.27 15.85 21.21
N ASN A 252 4.66 17.12 21.10
CA ASN A 252 4.50 18.13 22.16
C ASN A 252 3.51 19.23 21.72
N ALA A 253 2.43 18.86 21.01
CA ALA A 253 1.41 19.81 20.60
C ALA A 253 0.58 20.26 21.81
N VAL A 254 0.26 21.55 21.85
CA VAL A 254 -0.70 22.10 22.81
C VAL A 254 -2.07 22.09 22.13
N ILE A 255 -3.01 21.38 22.73
CA ILE A 255 -4.40 21.34 22.24
C ILE A 255 -5.07 22.64 22.62
N GLY A 256 -5.54 23.38 21.61
CA GLY A 256 -6.18 24.66 21.74
C GLY A 256 -7.70 24.62 21.60
N ASP A 257 -8.27 25.71 21.04
CA ASP A 257 -9.70 25.86 20.86
C ASP A 257 -10.26 24.97 19.74
N THR A 258 -11.59 24.75 19.76
CA THR A 258 -12.29 24.01 18.71
C THR A 258 -12.29 24.80 17.39
N ILE A 259 -11.75 24.20 16.33
CA ILE A 259 -11.67 24.82 15.00
C ILE A 259 -12.70 24.26 14.02
N MET A 260 -13.19 23.05 14.28
CA MET A 260 -14.24 22.41 13.48
C MET A 260 -15.26 21.75 14.41
N GLU A 261 -16.54 21.94 14.10
CA GLU A 261 -17.63 21.24 14.76
C GLU A 261 -18.67 20.82 13.73
N ALA A 262 -18.91 19.51 13.63
CA ALA A 262 -19.94 18.91 12.82
C ALA A 262 -21.07 18.43 13.74
N LYS A 263 -22.33 18.75 13.39
CA LYS A 263 -23.52 18.36 14.17
C LYS A 263 -24.54 17.72 13.24
N ASN A 264 -24.89 16.47 13.53
CA ASN A 264 -25.94 15.70 12.86
C ASN A 264 -25.82 15.74 11.33
N ILE A 265 -24.60 15.65 10.79
CA ILE A 265 -24.37 15.61 9.35
C ILE A 265 -24.94 14.31 8.78
N ASN A 266 -25.82 14.47 7.77
CA ASN A 266 -26.42 13.37 7.03
C ASN A 266 -26.17 13.56 5.53
N GLY A 267 -25.93 12.47 4.83
CA GLY A 267 -25.63 12.49 3.41
C GLY A 267 -25.98 11.18 2.73
N SER A 268 -24.99 10.50 2.13
CA SER A 268 -25.18 9.17 1.53
C SER A 268 -25.58 8.13 2.58
N SER A 269 -25.92 6.92 2.14
CA SER A 269 -26.23 5.77 3.02
C SER A 269 -25.14 5.43 4.06
N LEU A 270 -23.92 5.94 3.84
CA LEU A 270 -22.76 5.77 4.71
C LEU A 270 -22.39 7.03 5.52
N VAL A 271 -23.28 8.05 5.58
CA VAL A 271 -23.09 9.28 6.39
C VAL A 271 -24.40 9.58 7.11
N LYS A 272 -24.48 9.15 8.38
CA LYS A 272 -25.71 9.20 9.18
C LYS A 272 -25.43 9.82 10.54
N ASN A 273 -26.08 10.94 10.82
CA ASN A 273 -26.05 11.59 12.12
C ASN A 273 -24.62 11.81 12.69
N ILE A 274 -23.68 12.22 11.83
CA ILE A 274 -22.27 12.41 12.22
C ILE A 274 -22.13 13.66 13.06
N THR A 275 -21.63 13.48 14.27
CA THR A 275 -21.36 14.57 15.23
C THR A 275 -19.98 14.41 15.83
N PHE A 276 -19.12 15.42 15.65
CA PHE A 276 -17.78 15.45 16.23
C PHE A 276 -17.19 16.87 16.23
N SER A 277 -16.08 17.04 16.95
CA SER A 277 -15.30 18.28 16.94
C SER A 277 -13.82 18.01 16.80
N VAL A 278 -13.07 18.97 16.24
CA VAL A 278 -11.61 18.97 16.13
C VAL A 278 -11.06 20.26 16.71
N LYS A 279 -9.99 20.15 17.50
CA LYS A 279 -9.32 21.28 18.14
C LYS A 279 -7.99 21.64 17.44
N GLU A 280 -7.48 22.84 17.67
CA GLU A 280 -6.13 23.23 17.27
C GLU A 280 -5.10 22.30 17.91
N GLY A 281 -4.09 21.86 17.14
CA GLY A 281 -3.03 20.97 17.62
C GLY A 281 -3.45 19.53 17.91
N GLU A 282 -4.74 19.19 17.77
CA GLU A 282 -5.27 17.85 17.97
C GLU A 282 -5.06 16.96 16.74
N VAL A 283 -4.76 15.69 16.97
CA VAL A 283 -4.87 14.62 15.97
C VAL A 283 -6.05 13.74 16.34
N LEU A 284 -7.17 13.92 15.64
CA LEU A 284 -8.40 13.13 15.80
C LEU A 284 -8.40 11.95 14.85
N GLY A 285 -8.44 10.74 15.39
CA GLY A 285 -8.49 9.49 14.64
C GLY A 285 -9.91 9.10 14.23
N PHE A 286 -10.05 8.51 13.05
CA PHE A 286 -11.28 7.82 12.61
C PHE A 286 -10.95 6.39 12.28
N TYR A 287 -11.50 5.45 13.07
CA TYR A 287 -11.42 4.01 12.85
C TYR A 287 -12.76 3.43 12.41
N GLY A 288 -12.73 2.29 11.75
CA GLY A 288 -13.91 1.50 11.36
C GLY A 288 -13.54 0.48 10.29
N LEU A 289 -14.36 -0.55 10.13
CA LEU A 289 -14.17 -1.57 9.12
C LEU A 289 -14.38 -0.99 7.70
N VAL A 290 -13.95 -1.74 6.68
CA VAL A 290 -14.17 -1.35 5.27
C VAL A 290 -15.67 -1.11 5.02
N GLY A 291 -16.01 0.04 4.46
CA GLY A 291 -17.41 0.44 4.24
C GLY A 291 -18.09 1.06 5.47
N ALA A 292 -17.37 1.40 6.53
CA ALA A 292 -17.94 2.06 7.70
C ALA A 292 -18.36 3.53 7.47
N GLY A 293 -17.97 4.15 6.35
CA GLY A 293 -18.36 5.53 6.01
C GLY A 293 -17.34 6.61 6.36
N ARG A 294 -16.10 6.22 6.72
CA ARG A 294 -15.02 7.15 7.13
C ARG A 294 -14.67 8.16 6.04
N THR A 295 -14.26 7.64 4.88
CA THR A 295 -13.88 8.43 3.70
C THR A 295 -15.05 9.25 3.19
N GLU A 296 -16.25 8.66 3.10
CA GLU A 296 -17.47 9.31 2.64
C GLU A 296 -17.85 10.51 3.53
N THR A 297 -17.71 10.36 4.85
CA THR A 297 -17.93 11.44 5.82
C THR A 297 -16.98 12.61 5.56
N MET A 298 -15.69 12.34 5.42
CA MET A 298 -14.71 13.40 5.20
C MET A 298 -14.81 14.04 3.82
N ARG A 299 -15.16 13.28 2.80
CA ARG A 299 -15.45 13.81 1.46
C ARG A 299 -16.68 14.74 1.47
N ALA A 300 -17.71 14.39 2.22
CA ALA A 300 -18.88 15.23 2.41
C ALA A 300 -18.52 16.56 3.11
N ILE A 301 -17.77 16.51 4.22
CA ILE A 301 -17.30 17.70 4.94
C ILE A 301 -16.38 18.57 4.07
N PHE A 302 -15.53 17.96 3.25
CA PHE A 302 -14.65 18.68 2.31
C PHE A 302 -15.37 19.25 1.09
N GLY A 303 -16.66 18.90 0.88
CA GLY A 303 -17.46 19.32 -0.25
C GLY A 303 -17.11 18.59 -1.55
N ALA A 304 -16.46 17.43 -1.48
CA ALA A 304 -16.26 16.53 -2.63
C ALA A 304 -17.54 15.73 -2.94
N ASP A 305 -18.27 15.36 -1.89
CA ASP A 305 -19.59 14.74 -1.99
C ASP A 305 -20.64 15.65 -1.32
N ARG A 306 -21.89 15.47 -1.67
CA ARG A 306 -23.00 16.27 -1.08
C ARG A 306 -23.48 15.64 0.22
N TRP A 307 -23.84 16.48 1.17
CA TRP A 307 -24.57 16.10 2.37
C TRP A 307 -25.91 16.88 2.43
N GLU A 308 -26.91 16.31 3.07
CA GLU A 308 -28.33 16.71 2.94
C GLU A 308 -28.79 17.58 4.09
N SER A 309 -28.33 17.27 5.32
CA SER A 309 -28.73 17.98 6.53
C SER A 309 -27.66 17.94 7.60
N GLY A 310 -27.77 18.83 8.58
CA GLY A 310 -26.83 19.02 9.67
C GLY A 310 -26.22 20.39 9.68
N GLU A 311 -25.23 20.60 10.55
CA GLU A 311 -24.53 21.89 10.71
C GLU A 311 -23.04 21.63 10.73
N LEU A 312 -22.26 22.44 10.02
CA LEU A 312 -20.82 22.47 10.07
C LEU A 312 -20.34 23.87 10.43
N SER A 313 -19.59 23.97 11.53
CA SER A 313 -18.86 25.18 11.88
C SER A 313 -17.37 24.97 11.63
N PHE A 314 -16.72 25.93 11.00
CA PHE A 314 -15.27 25.90 10.77
C PHE A 314 -14.67 27.29 11.01
N LEU A 315 -13.66 27.35 11.88
CA LEU A 315 -13.03 28.58 12.36
C LEU A 315 -14.05 29.61 12.87
N GLY A 316 -15.03 29.14 13.66
CA GLY A 316 -16.09 29.96 14.24
C GLY A 316 -17.16 30.44 13.27
N LYS A 317 -17.18 29.95 12.03
CA LYS A 317 -18.18 30.32 11.01
C LYS A 317 -19.01 29.11 10.61
N SER A 318 -20.33 29.28 10.52
CA SER A 318 -21.18 28.27 9.90
C SER A 318 -20.86 28.18 8.39
N VAL A 319 -20.64 26.98 7.89
CA VAL A 319 -20.21 26.72 6.51
C VAL A 319 -20.97 25.54 5.93
N HIS A 320 -21.16 25.56 4.62
CA HIS A 320 -21.65 24.42 3.84
C HIS A 320 -20.84 24.35 2.54
N PHE A 321 -19.84 23.49 2.50
CA PHE A 321 -18.99 23.37 1.33
C PHE A 321 -19.69 22.52 0.27
N THR A 322 -19.93 23.08 -0.91
CA THR A 322 -20.49 22.39 -2.07
C THR A 322 -19.43 22.04 -3.12
N SER A 323 -18.17 22.39 -2.83
CA SER A 323 -17.02 22.04 -3.68
C SER A 323 -15.71 22.08 -2.86
N PRO A 324 -14.71 21.26 -3.21
CA PRO A 324 -13.38 21.30 -2.60
C PRO A 324 -12.72 22.68 -2.63
N LYS A 325 -12.99 23.47 -3.68
CA LYS A 325 -12.47 24.84 -3.81
C LYS A 325 -12.94 25.75 -2.66
N GLN A 326 -14.18 25.59 -2.21
CA GLN A 326 -14.71 26.37 -1.09
C GLN A 326 -14.02 25.97 0.21
N ALA A 327 -13.84 24.66 0.48
CA ALA A 327 -13.15 24.17 1.65
C ALA A 327 -11.69 24.66 1.70
N VAL A 328 -10.97 24.59 0.59
CA VAL A 328 -9.59 25.09 0.49
C VAL A 328 -9.50 26.59 0.73
N ASN A 329 -10.42 27.37 0.18
CA ASN A 329 -10.49 28.81 0.43
C ASN A 329 -10.78 29.13 1.91
N ALA A 330 -11.54 28.27 2.58
CA ALA A 330 -11.80 28.35 4.02
C ALA A 330 -10.64 27.80 4.86
N LYS A 331 -9.55 27.29 4.28
CA LYS A 331 -8.37 26.74 4.94
C LYS A 331 -8.50 25.29 5.45
N LEU A 332 -9.38 24.53 4.86
CA LEU A 332 -9.49 23.08 5.05
C LEU A 332 -8.81 22.35 3.88
N GLY A 333 -7.90 21.44 4.19
CA GLY A 333 -7.21 20.56 3.22
C GLY A 333 -7.64 19.11 3.36
N MET A 334 -7.48 18.31 2.30
CA MET A 334 -7.71 16.86 2.33
C MET A 334 -6.68 16.12 1.50
N LEU A 335 -6.00 15.18 2.12
CA LEU A 335 -5.12 14.21 1.48
C LEU A 335 -5.95 12.94 1.23
N PRO A 336 -6.25 12.59 -0.02
CA PRO A 336 -7.11 11.45 -0.33
C PRO A 336 -6.35 10.13 -0.25
N GLU A 337 -7.09 9.02 -0.08
CA GLU A 337 -6.56 7.66 -0.02
C GLU A 337 -5.76 7.29 -1.28
N ASP A 338 -6.33 7.52 -2.48
CA ASP A 338 -5.61 7.31 -3.75
C ASP A 338 -4.89 8.60 -4.19
N ARG A 339 -3.67 8.80 -3.64
CA ARG A 339 -2.85 9.96 -3.99
C ARG A 339 -2.52 10.05 -5.47
N LYS A 340 -2.36 8.91 -6.15
CA LYS A 340 -1.98 8.88 -7.57
C LYS A 340 -3.07 9.40 -8.48
N LYS A 341 -4.34 9.11 -8.17
CA LYS A 341 -5.48 9.56 -8.95
C LYS A 341 -6.04 10.91 -8.51
N GLN A 342 -5.96 11.23 -7.20
CA GLN A 342 -6.68 12.37 -6.63
C GLN A 342 -5.77 13.35 -5.88
N GLY A 343 -4.59 12.91 -5.43
CA GLY A 343 -3.71 13.70 -4.59
C GLY A 343 -2.71 14.56 -5.35
N VAL A 344 -2.11 14.04 -6.42
CA VAL A 344 -1.07 14.70 -7.21
C VAL A 344 -1.27 14.52 -8.70
N LEU A 345 -0.71 15.44 -9.48
CA LEU A 345 -0.64 15.36 -10.94
C LEU A 345 0.71 14.71 -11.31
N LEU A 346 0.73 13.38 -11.49
CA LEU A 346 1.95 12.58 -11.61
C LEU A 346 2.89 13.03 -12.73
N GLN A 347 2.33 13.45 -13.88
CA GLN A 347 3.06 13.91 -15.06
C GLN A 347 3.31 15.43 -15.07
N GLN A 348 3.15 16.08 -13.93
CA GLN A 348 3.48 17.49 -13.75
C GLN A 348 4.61 17.63 -12.75
N SER A 349 5.33 18.75 -12.88
CA SER A 349 6.50 19.01 -12.03
C SER A 349 6.13 19.07 -10.53
N ILE A 350 7.09 18.71 -9.68
CA ILE A 350 7.01 18.86 -8.23
C ILE A 350 6.62 20.29 -7.87
N LYS A 351 7.21 21.25 -8.55
CA LYS A 351 6.93 22.68 -8.39
C LYS A 351 5.45 23.00 -8.63
N MET A 352 4.91 22.57 -9.76
CA MET A 352 3.50 22.80 -10.13
C MET A 352 2.55 22.16 -9.11
N ASN A 353 2.80 20.92 -8.73
CA ASN A 353 1.99 20.23 -7.72
C ASN A 353 1.98 20.95 -6.37
N THR A 354 3.11 21.51 -5.96
CA THR A 354 3.23 22.21 -4.67
C THR A 354 2.54 23.58 -4.71
N SER A 355 2.67 24.34 -5.80
CA SER A 355 2.21 25.74 -5.89
C SER A 355 0.75 25.90 -6.33
N ILE A 356 0.11 24.88 -6.91
CA ILE A 356 -1.20 24.97 -7.59
C ILE A 356 -2.32 25.53 -6.69
N THR A 357 -2.32 25.23 -5.40
CA THR A 357 -3.31 25.73 -4.43
C THR A 357 -3.02 27.16 -3.95
N ALA A 358 -1.83 27.68 -4.25
CA ALA A 358 -1.32 28.96 -3.73
C ALA A 358 -0.87 29.91 -4.85
N MET A 359 -1.44 29.82 -6.03
CA MET A 359 -1.03 30.60 -7.22
C MET A 359 -0.99 32.11 -6.95
N LYS A 360 -1.87 32.64 -6.11
CA LYS A 360 -1.87 34.06 -5.72
C LYS A 360 -0.59 34.47 -4.96
N LYS A 361 0.00 33.57 -4.17
CA LYS A 361 1.21 33.85 -3.38
C LYS A 361 2.46 33.98 -4.25
N VAL A 362 2.45 33.37 -5.43
CA VAL A 362 3.58 33.36 -6.37
C VAL A 362 3.44 34.37 -7.50
N GLN A 363 2.52 35.32 -7.34
CA GLN A 363 2.30 36.45 -8.23
C GLN A 363 2.90 37.74 -7.66
N ASN A 364 3.27 38.67 -8.55
CA ASN A 364 3.54 40.07 -8.25
C ASN A 364 2.56 40.92 -9.05
N SER A 365 1.72 41.71 -8.35
CA SER A 365 0.69 42.54 -8.99
C SER A 365 -0.19 41.79 -10.01
N GLY A 366 -0.56 40.53 -9.69
CA GLY A 366 -1.37 39.67 -10.55
C GLY A 366 -0.61 38.91 -11.64
N ILE A 367 0.67 39.20 -11.84
CA ILE A 367 1.52 38.52 -12.83
C ILE A 367 2.32 37.40 -12.16
N PHE A 368 2.28 36.23 -12.77
CA PHE A 368 2.99 35.03 -12.28
C PHE A 368 4.52 35.23 -12.30
N ASN A 369 5.20 34.94 -11.17
CA ASN A 369 6.62 35.13 -11.00
C ASN A 369 7.32 33.78 -10.74
N LYS A 370 8.01 33.24 -11.76
CA LYS A 370 8.73 31.96 -11.71
C LYS A 370 9.82 31.89 -10.62
N LYS A 371 10.53 33.01 -10.36
CA LYS A 371 11.57 33.06 -9.32
C LYS A 371 10.97 32.99 -7.92
N LYS A 372 9.85 33.70 -7.70
CA LYS A 372 9.12 33.68 -6.44
C LYS A 372 8.53 32.29 -6.18
N GLU A 373 7.94 31.66 -7.20
CA GLU A 373 7.44 30.30 -7.12
C GLU A 373 8.55 29.31 -6.72
N LYS A 374 9.69 29.35 -7.42
CA LYS A 374 10.82 28.46 -7.12
C LYS A 374 11.25 28.57 -5.65
N ARG A 375 11.45 29.78 -5.13
CA ARG A 375 11.83 30.01 -3.72
C ARG A 375 10.76 29.49 -2.76
N PHE A 376 9.51 29.83 -3.02
CA PHE A 376 8.37 29.42 -2.19
C PHE A 376 8.23 27.90 -2.09
N VAL A 377 8.33 27.20 -3.24
CA VAL A 377 8.25 25.74 -3.29
C VAL A 377 9.42 25.09 -2.57
N GLN A 378 10.65 25.56 -2.80
CA GLN A 378 11.84 25.02 -2.12
C GLN A 378 11.76 25.18 -0.60
N GLU A 379 11.25 26.30 -0.13
CA GLU A 379 11.05 26.53 1.30
C GLU A 379 10.04 25.55 1.91
N LEU A 380 8.89 25.33 1.24
CA LEU A 380 7.86 24.40 1.71
C LEU A 380 8.34 22.95 1.72
N LEU A 381 8.99 22.50 0.63
CA LEU A 381 9.52 21.14 0.53
C LEU A 381 10.66 20.90 1.54
N GLY A 382 11.45 21.95 1.85
CA GLY A 382 12.47 21.89 2.90
C GLY A 382 11.89 21.72 4.30
N LYS A 383 10.75 22.37 4.63
CA LYS A 383 10.07 22.22 5.94
C LYS A 383 9.66 20.78 6.25
N ILE A 384 9.34 20.01 5.23
CA ILE A 384 8.89 18.59 5.37
C ILE A 384 9.93 17.59 4.90
N ASN A 385 11.18 18.02 4.72
CA ASN A 385 12.31 17.17 4.34
C ASN A 385 12.03 16.28 3.11
N THR A 386 11.47 16.87 2.04
CA THR A 386 11.19 16.14 0.79
C THR A 386 12.48 15.93 0.01
N LYS A 387 12.75 14.68 -0.41
CA LYS A 387 13.92 14.33 -1.23
C LYS A 387 13.54 14.34 -2.71
N TYR A 388 14.26 15.13 -3.53
CA TYR A 388 14.07 15.25 -4.97
C TYR A 388 15.39 15.66 -5.64
N ALA A 389 15.58 15.34 -6.92
CA ALA A 389 16.75 15.80 -7.69
C ALA A 389 16.55 17.24 -8.19
N SER A 390 15.39 17.52 -8.80
CA SER A 390 14.98 18.84 -9.24
C SER A 390 13.49 19.09 -9.00
N ILE A 391 13.10 20.31 -8.64
CA ILE A 391 11.67 20.68 -8.54
C ILE A 391 10.96 20.74 -9.90
N GLU A 392 11.71 20.72 -10.98
CA GLU A 392 11.19 20.65 -12.36
C GLU A 392 10.90 19.21 -12.80
N ASP A 393 11.36 18.20 -12.04
CA ASP A 393 11.08 16.79 -12.33
C ASP A 393 9.62 16.47 -12.10
N ASP A 394 9.08 15.50 -12.84
CA ASP A 394 7.74 14.99 -12.65
C ASP A 394 7.62 14.28 -11.31
N VAL A 395 6.44 14.42 -10.66
CA VAL A 395 6.15 13.73 -9.39
C VAL A 395 6.24 12.22 -9.52
N SER A 396 6.01 11.66 -10.71
CA SER A 396 6.16 10.22 -11.00
C SER A 396 7.57 9.68 -10.75
N SER A 397 8.60 10.53 -10.79
CA SER A 397 10.01 10.15 -10.52
C SER A 397 10.30 9.91 -9.03
N LEU A 398 9.42 10.36 -8.14
CA LEU A 398 9.60 10.27 -6.70
C LEU A 398 9.15 8.92 -6.13
N SER A 399 9.78 8.50 -5.01
CA SER A 399 9.26 7.40 -4.17
C SER A 399 7.89 7.75 -3.60
N GLY A 400 7.11 6.72 -3.21
CA GLY A 400 5.77 6.89 -2.66
C GLY A 400 5.73 7.87 -1.46
N GLY A 401 6.66 7.77 -0.52
CA GLY A 401 6.76 8.70 0.61
C GLY A 401 7.02 10.15 0.19
N ASN A 402 7.88 10.39 -0.81
CA ASN A 402 8.13 11.74 -1.31
C ASN A 402 6.95 12.29 -2.13
N GLN A 403 6.22 11.45 -2.88
CA GLN A 403 4.95 11.84 -3.51
C GLN A 403 3.92 12.30 -2.46
N GLN A 404 3.84 11.59 -1.32
CA GLN A 404 2.97 11.95 -0.21
C GLN A 404 3.36 13.32 0.39
N LYS A 405 4.66 13.57 0.57
CA LYS A 405 5.17 14.87 1.02
C LYS A 405 4.85 15.99 0.03
N VAL A 406 4.96 15.77 -1.28
CA VAL A 406 4.53 16.77 -2.28
C VAL A 406 3.04 17.06 -2.19
N ALA A 407 2.19 16.02 -2.02
CA ALA A 407 0.76 16.20 -1.81
C ALA A 407 0.46 16.98 -0.53
N LEU A 408 1.24 16.80 0.53
CA LEU A 408 1.16 17.56 1.77
C LEU A 408 1.61 19.02 1.59
N ALA A 409 2.74 19.25 0.89
CA ALA A 409 3.25 20.59 0.61
C ALA A 409 2.21 21.47 -0.09
N LYS A 410 1.35 20.89 -0.93
CA LYS A 410 0.23 21.56 -1.59
C LYS A 410 -0.73 22.21 -0.56
N TRP A 411 -1.02 21.53 0.54
CA TRP A 411 -1.93 22.02 1.58
C TRP A 411 -1.26 23.03 2.51
N LEU A 412 0.02 22.85 2.78
CA LEU A 412 0.84 23.86 3.45
C LEU A 412 0.91 25.17 2.63
N ALA A 413 1.04 25.05 1.31
CA ALA A 413 1.00 26.19 0.40
C ALA A 413 -0.31 26.98 0.52
N ALA A 414 -1.44 26.32 0.76
CA ALA A 414 -2.76 26.91 0.95
C ALA A 414 -2.97 27.54 2.33
N ASP A 415 -2.02 27.44 3.28
CA ASP A 415 -2.14 27.85 4.70
C ASP A 415 -3.34 27.18 5.40
N CYS A 416 -3.55 25.91 5.15
CA CYS A 416 -4.62 25.17 5.81
C CYS A 416 -4.49 25.23 7.33
N LYS A 417 -5.65 25.32 8.03
CA LYS A 417 -5.77 25.29 9.48
C LYS A 417 -6.21 23.92 9.98
N CYS A 418 -6.85 23.16 9.12
CA CYS A 418 -7.18 21.76 9.35
C CYS A 418 -6.84 20.94 8.11
N ILE A 419 -6.29 19.74 8.30
CA ILE A 419 -5.98 18.81 7.20
C ILE A 419 -6.56 17.45 7.54
N ILE A 420 -7.33 16.91 6.60
CA ILE A 420 -7.83 15.54 6.62
C ILE A 420 -6.80 14.65 5.92
N PHE A 421 -6.34 13.62 6.60
CA PHE A 421 -5.46 12.57 6.08
C PHE A 421 -6.26 11.28 5.94
N ASP A 422 -6.55 10.88 4.72
CA ASP A 422 -7.24 9.63 4.44
C ASP A 422 -6.24 8.57 4.03
N GLU A 423 -6.02 7.57 4.89
CA GLU A 423 -5.04 6.49 4.76
C GLU A 423 -3.64 7.02 4.37
N PRO A 424 -3.02 7.91 5.19
CA PRO A 424 -1.82 8.66 4.78
C PRO A 424 -0.60 7.78 4.48
N THR A 425 -0.57 6.57 5.00
CA THR A 425 0.57 5.65 4.90
C THR A 425 0.29 4.46 4.00
N ARG A 426 -0.88 4.40 3.37
CA ARG A 426 -1.24 3.30 2.47
C ARG A 426 -0.28 3.18 1.29
N GLY A 427 0.28 1.99 1.11
CA GLY A 427 1.26 1.72 0.05
C GLY A 427 2.59 2.47 0.22
N VAL A 428 2.93 2.78 1.47
CA VAL A 428 4.20 3.38 1.87
C VAL A 428 4.96 2.36 2.73
N ASP A 429 6.27 2.30 2.57
CA ASP A 429 7.12 1.41 3.39
C ASP A 429 7.23 1.88 4.84
N VAL A 430 7.66 0.96 5.72
CA VAL A 430 7.72 1.20 7.17
C VAL A 430 8.61 2.39 7.54
N GLY A 431 9.74 2.58 6.85
CA GLY A 431 10.63 3.72 7.09
C GLY A 431 10.01 5.05 6.69
N ALA A 432 9.33 5.09 5.52
CA ALA A 432 8.65 6.28 5.07
C ALA A 432 7.38 6.59 5.89
N LYS A 433 6.72 5.58 6.50
CA LYS A 433 5.62 5.80 7.46
C LYS A 433 6.08 6.70 8.62
N THR A 434 7.23 6.41 9.23
CA THR A 434 7.78 7.21 10.33
C THR A 434 8.04 8.68 9.93
N GLU A 435 8.51 8.90 8.69
CA GLU A 435 8.68 10.26 8.18
C GLU A 435 7.34 11.00 8.02
N ILE A 436 6.28 10.29 7.58
CA ILE A 436 4.92 10.86 7.46
C ILE A 436 4.36 11.18 8.85
N TYR A 437 4.52 10.29 9.82
CA TYR A 437 4.10 10.55 11.21
C TYR A 437 4.82 11.75 11.81
N SER A 438 6.13 11.88 11.56
CA SER A 438 6.88 13.05 11.97
C SER A 438 6.33 14.33 11.34
N CYS A 439 5.96 14.30 10.06
CA CYS A 439 5.31 15.45 9.40
C CYS A 439 3.95 15.77 10.02
N ILE A 440 3.10 14.77 10.29
CA ILE A 440 1.78 14.96 10.94
C ILE A 440 1.97 15.61 12.32
N ASN A 441 2.92 15.13 13.13
CA ASN A 441 3.21 15.69 14.45
C ASN A 441 3.69 17.15 14.35
N GLN A 442 4.61 17.45 13.43
CA GLN A 442 5.08 18.83 13.20
C GLN A 442 3.92 19.77 12.84
N LEU A 443 2.96 19.32 12.04
CA LEU A 443 1.80 20.12 11.67
C LEU A 443 0.91 20.39 12.89
N ALA A 444 0.65 19.37 13.71
CA ALA A 444 -0.11 19.53 14.95
C ALA A 444 0.61 20.48 15.95
N GLU A 445 1.94 20.37 16.06
CA GLU A 445 2.76 21.30 16.88
C GLU A 445 2.73 22.74 16.36
N MET A 446 2.49 22.92 15.05
CA MET A 446 2.25 24.24 14.46
C MET A 446 0.81 24.78 14.70
N GLY A 447 -0.02 24.06 15.45
CA GLY A 447 -1.40 24.42 15.79
C GLY A 447 -2.44 24.02 14.73
N LEU A 448 -2.10 23.15 13.75
CA LEU A 448 -3.11 22.65 12.82
C LEU A 448 -3.95 21.57 13.49
N GLY A 449 -5.27 21.60 13.29
CA GLY A 449 -6.11 20.43 13.58
C GLY A 449 -5.93 19.37 12.52
N ILE A 450 -5.77 18.14 12.95
CA ILE A 450 -5.55 17.00 12.06
C ILE A 450 -6.69 16.01 12.24
N ILE A 451 -7.26 15.54 11.13
CA ILE A 451 -8.14 14.37 11.10
C ILE A 451 -7.38 13.26 10.41
N MET A 452 -7.21 12.13 11.07
CA MET A 452 -6.48 10.98 10.54
C MET A 452 -7.42 9.78 10.41
N ILE A 453 -7.67 9.34 9.19
CA ILE A 453 -8.37 8.09 8.90
C ILE A 453 -7.32 7.03 8.65
N SER A 454 -7.40 5.89 9.34
CA SER A 454 -6.56 4.72 9.06
C SER A 454 -7.31 3.43 9.30
N SER A 455 -7.04 2.43 8.46
CA SER A 455 -7.45 1.04 8.67
C SER A 455 -6.46 0.29 9.56
N GLU A 456 -5.28 0.85 9.82
CA GLU A 456 -4.25 0.28 10.70
C GLU A 456 -4.44 0.83 12.12
N MET A 457 -5.01 0.02 13.00
CA MET A 457 -5.28 0.40 14.40
C MET A 457 -4.03 0.88 15.15
N PRO A 458 -2.84 0.24 15.02
CA PRO A 458 -1.62 0.70 15.69
C PRO A 458 -1.23 2.15 15.29
N GLU A 459 -1.54 2.57 14.06
CA GLU A 459 -1.29 3.95 13.63
C GLU A 459 -2.12 4.95 14.43
N LEU A 460 -3.42 4.68 14.55
CA LEU A 460 -4.32 5.57 15.29
C LEU A 460 -3.95 5.59 16.78
N MET A 461 -3.70 4.43 17.38
CA MET A 461 -3.27 4.35 18.79
C MET A 461 -1.95 5.07 19.04
N GLY A 462 -1.01 5.03 18.07
CA GLY A 462 0.29 5.68 18.17
C GLY A 462 0.25 7.18 17.95
N MET A 463 -0.64 7.66 17.06
CA MET A 463 -0.62 9.04 16.55
C MET A 463 -1.71 9.95 17.10
N CYS A 464 -2.88 9.42 17.49
CA CYS A 464 -4.07 10.22 17.81
C CYS A 464 -4.17 10.56 19.28
N ASP A 465 -4.86 11.66 19.57
CA ASP A 465 -5.25 12.08 20.92
C ASP A 465 -6.60 11.48 21.34
N ARG A 466 -7.52 11.39 20.36
CA ARG A 466 -8.82 10.74 20.47
C ARG A 466 -9.09 9.92 19.22
N ILE A 467 -9.89 8.85 19.35
CA ILE A 467 -10.32 8.01 18.24
C ILE A 467 -11.85 7.93 18.22
N LEU A 468 -12.45 8.28 17.10
CA LEU A 468 -13.87 8.06 16.82
C LEU A 468 -14.01 6.77 16.02
N ILE A 469 -14.96 5.93 16.41
CA ILE A 469 -15.14 4.62 15.83
C ILE A 469 -16.46 4.61 15.05
N MET A 470 -16.34 4.32 13.74
CA MET A 470 -17.47 4.32 12.81
C MET A 470 -17.94 2.90 12.51
N HIS A 471 -19.25 2.74 12.44
CA HIS A 471 -19.91 1.52 12.00
C HIS A 471 -21.14 1.87 11.16
N GLN A 472 -21.23 1.33 9.94
CA GLN A 472 -22.38 1.50 9.03
C GLN A 472 -22.86 2.95 8.85
N GLY A 473 -21.92 3.88 8.80
CA GLY A 473 -22.20 5.30 8.55
C GLY A 473 -22.50 6.13 9.80
N GLU A 474 -22.36 5.59 10.99
CA GLU A 474 -22.58 6.28 12.28
C GLU A 474 -21.32 6.21 13.16
N ILE A 475 -21.13 7.20 14.04
CA ILE A 475 -20.13 7.14 15.09
C ILE A 475 -20.73 6.34 16.26
N LYS A 476 -20.13 5.19 16.60
CA LYS A 476 -20.57 4.29 17.66
C LYS A 476 -19.76 4.39 18.95
N GLY A 477 -18.57 4.97 18.89
CA GLY A 477 -17.71 5.16 20.07
C GLY A 477 -16.77 6.34 19.87
N ALA A 478 -16.38 6.93 20.98
CA ALA A 478 -15.33 7.92 21.08
C ALA A 478 -14.43 7.51 22.24
N LEU A 479 -13.13 7.33 21.99
CA LEU A 479 -12.16 6.93 23.00
C LEU A 479 -11.13 8.05 23.16
N ASP A 480 -10.84 8.42 24.40
CA ASP A 480 -9.69 9.24 24.74
C ASP A 480 -8.42 8.37 24.86
N ARG A 481 -7.25 9.00 24.85
CA ARG A 481 -5.96 8.30 24.73
C ARG A 481 -5.73 7.25 25.82
N GLU A 482 -6.22 7.48 27.04
CA GLU A 482 -6.11 6.56 28.16
C GLU A 482 -6.97 5.29 28.00
N GLU A 483 -7.99 5.34 27.13
CA GLU A 483 -8.93 4.24 26.87
C GLU A 483 -8.53 3.40 25.67
N PHE A 484 -7.44 3.73 24.97
CA PHE A 484 -7.00 3.02 23.78
C PHE A 484 -6.59 1.58 24.12
N SER A 485 -7.33 0.63 23.57
CA SER A 485 -6.99 -0.78 23.51
C SER A 485 -7.55 -1.39 22.23
N GLU A 486 -6.90 -2.41 21.72
CA GLU A 486 -7.40 -3.12 20.53
C GLU A 486 -8.81 -3.66 20.75
N ASP A 487 -9.09 -4.20 21.93
CA ASP A 487 -10.39 -4.77 22.30
C ASP A 487 -11.50 -3.72 22.29
N ASN A 488 -11.27 -2.53 22.91
CA ASN A 488 -12.25 -1.44 22.94
C ASN A 488 -12.56 -0.94 21.53
N ILE A 489 -11.53 -0.79 20.70
CA ILE A 489 -11.68 -0.29 19.34
C ILE A 489 -12.45 -1.31 18.48
N ILE A 490 -12.09 -2.61 18.55
CA ILE A 490 -12.75 -3.67 17.79
C ILE A 490 -14.21 -3.81 18.23
N PHE A 491 -14.47 -3.83 19.55
CA PHE A 491 -15.82 -3.96 20.08
C PHE A 491 -16.76 -2.88 19.54
N ALA A 492 -16.33 -1.61 19.60
CA ALA A 492 -17.11 -0.51 19.05
C ALA A 492 -17.24 -0.55 17.52
N ALA A 493 -16.20 -1.00 16.80
CA ALA A 493 -16.23 -1.16 15.34
C ALA A 493 -17.17 -2.26 14.85
N MET A 494 -17.49 -3.24 15.71
CA MET A 494 -18.51 -4.28 15.47
C MET A 494 -19.93 -3.82 15.82
N GLY A 495 -20.10 -2.59 16.28
CA GLY A 495 -21.43 -2.02 16.65
C GLY A 495 -21.78 -2.16 18.13
N GLY A 496 -20.85 -2.58 18.98
CA GLY A 496 -20.99 -2.49 20.42
C GLY A 496 -21.08 -1.03 20.87
N ALA A 497 -22.03 -0.70 21.72
CA ALA A 497 -22.10 0.64 22.34
C ALA A 497 -21.17 0.70 23.56
N HIS A 498 -20.32 1.73 23.63
CA HIS A 498 -19.60 2.13 24.82
C HIS A 498 -20.36 3.27 25.50
#